data_acca39aafb902b1dff5d0baeabe9b0c0
#
_entry.id   acca39aafb902b1dff5d0baeabe9b0c0
#
_cell.length_a   1.000
_cell.length_b   1.000
_cell.length_c   1.000
_cell.angle_alpha   90.00
_cell.angle_beta   90.00
_cell.angle_gamma   90.00
#
_symmetry.space_group_name_H-M   'P 1'
#
loop_
_entity.id
_entity.type
_entity.pdbx_description
1 polymer ?
#
loop_
_entity_poly.entity_id
_entity_poly.type
_entity_poly.pdbx_seq_one_letter_code
_entity_poly.pdbx_strand_id
1 'polypeptide(L)'
;MGTLLLVRHAQASFLSDNYDRLSALGIDQARQLGRYWSARGEGFDAVVVGPRRRHAHTAEVVLEALGGPAPSTLEELDEYPAEEVLTSRLSSLLEARPDLVPLSLELAGPDHQRRGRAVDLLLREALRDWILREDTSEAHLSWQSFRQRVAGALGAITQSEGRGRRVVVVSSAG
;
A
#
# COMPACT_ATOMS: atom_id res chain seq x y z
N MET A 1 15.08 -23.85 -1.10
CA MET A 1 14.51 -22.74 -0.33
C MET A 1 13.97 -21.74 -1.34
N GLY A 2 12.71 -21.31 -1.22
CA GLY A 2 12.16 -20.27 -2.11
C GLY A 2 12.50 -18.88 -1.59
N THR A 3 12.36 -17.86 -2.42
CA THR A 3 12.57 -16.44 -2.06
C THR A 3 11.33 -15.64 -2.41
N LEU A 4 10.80 -14.91 -1.45
CA LEU A 4 9.72 -13.94 -1.63
C LEU A 4 10.27 -12.52 -1.41
N LEU A 5 10.21 -11.68 -2.42
CA LEU A 5 10.58 -10.27 -2.34
C LEU A 5 9.31 -9.42 -2.26
N LEU A 6 9.18 -8.65 -1.21
CA LEU A 6 8.09 -7.67 -1.07
C LEU A 6 8.62 -6.30 -1.50
N VAL A 7 7.96 -5.68 -2.46
CA VAL A 7 8.34 -4.39 -3.03
C VAL A 7 7.19 -3.42 -2.84
N ARG A 8 7.47 -2.30 -2.21
CA ARG A 8 6.54 -1.18 -2.20
C ARG A 8 6.49 -0.56 -3.59
N HIS A 9 5.29 -0.22 -4.06
CA HIS A 9 5.13 0.54 -5.31
C HIS A 9 6.00 1.81 -5.31
N ALA A 10 6.45 2.22 -6.49
CA ALA A 10 7.20 3.46 -6.69
C ALA A 10 6.31 4.69 -6.42
N GLN A 11 6.91 5.87 -6.31
CA GLN A 11 6.20 7.08 -5.92
C GLN A 11 4.97 7.34 -6.78
N ALA A 12 3.81 7.43 -6.12
CA ALA A 12 2.54 7.82 -6.75
C ALA A 12 2.47 9.33 -6.99
N SER A 13 1.60 9.75 -7.90
CA SER A 13 1.32 11.16 -8.21
C SER A 13 0.50 11.80 -7.11
N PHE A 14 1.17 12.30 -6.08
CA PHE A 14 0.52 13.05 -5.01
C PHE A 14 -0.01 14.39 -5.56
N LEU A 15 -1.25 14.75 -5.26
CA LEU A 15 -1.93 15.99 -5.70
C LEU A 15 -2.42 16.04 -7.17
N SER A 16 -2.46 14.93 -7.90
CA SER A 16 -3.18 14.87 -9.18
C SER A 16 -4.57 14.27 -9.01
N ASP A 17 -5.49 14.60 -9.91
CA ASP A 17 -6.85 14.01 -9.97
C ASP A 17 -6.83 12.49 -10.12
N ASN A 18 -5.66 11.90 -10.29
CA ASN A 18 -5.46 10.47 -10.43
C ASN A 18 -4.27 9.99 -9.56
N TYR A 19 -4.50 9.97 -8.25
CA TYR A 19 -3.52 9.53 -7.25
C TYR A 19 -2.99 8.10 -7.49
N ASP A 20 -3.75 7.25 -8.17
CA ASP A 20 -3.37 5.85 -8.42
C ASP A 20 -2.41 5.66 -9.61
N ARG A 21 -1.71 6.71 -10.03
CA ARG A 21 -0.66 6.65 -11.05
C ARG A 21 0.72 6.91 -10.44
N LEU A 22 1.75 6.36 -11.06
CA LEU A 22 3.12 6.74 -10.73
C LEU A 22 3.41 8.17 -11.20
N SER A 23 4.18 8.92 -10.40
CA SER A 23 4.79 10.17 -10.83
C SER A 23 5.94 9.91 -11.81
N ALA A 24 6.43 10.95 -12.48
CA ALA A 24 7.63 10.84 -13.30
C ALA A 24 8.83 10.27 -12.50
N LEU A 25 9.02 10.75 -11.26
CA LEU A 25 10.03 10.21 -10.36
C LEU A 25 9.76 8.74 -10.01
N GLY A 26 8.49 8.35 -9.80
CA GLY A 26 8.12 6.96 -9.54
C GLY A 26 8.48 6.04 -10.71
N ILE A 27 8.22 6.48 -11.95
CA ILE A 27 8.61 5.73 -13.15
C ILE A 27 10.14 5.56 -13.19
N ASP A 28 10.91 6.61 -12.90
CA ASP A 28 12.36 6.52 -12.86
C ASP A 28 12.88 5.61 -11.74
N GLN A 29 12.24 5.63 -10.55
CA GLN A 29 12.55 4.70 -9.46
C GLN A 29 12.34 3.24 -9.88
N ALA A 30 11.18 2.92 -10.47
CA ALA A 30 10.88 1.57 -10.95
C ALA A 30 11.85 1.12 -12.05
N ARG A 31 12.18 2.00 -12.99
CA ARG A 31 13.16 1.73 -14.05
C ARG A 31 14.57 1.47 -13.50
N GLN A 32 14.99 2.24 -12.49
CA GLN A 32 16.27 2.02 -11.83
C GLN A 32 16.31 0.66 -11.11
N LEU A 33 15.23 0.27 -10.44
CA LEU A 33 15.13 -1.03 -9.79
C LEU A 33 15.24 -2.18 -10.81
N GLY A 34 14.52 -2.08 -11.93
CA GLY A 34 14.60 -3.07 -13.00
C GLY A 34 16.02 -3.20 -13.59
N ARG A 35 16.69 -2.08 -13.85
CA ARG A 35 18.10 -2.07 -14.31
C ARG A 35 19.05 -2.65 -13.27
N TYR A 36 18.85 -2.33 -12.00
CA TYR A 36 19.67 -2.87 -10.92
C TYR A 36 19.59 -4.40 -10.87
N TRP A 37 18.40 -4.95 -10.93
CA TRP A 37 18.22 -6.40 -10.93
C TRP A 37 18.76 -7.05 -12.19
N SER A 38 18.50 -6.46 -13.36
CA SER A 38 19.03 -6.95 -14.65
C SER A 38 20.56 -7.00 -14.65
N ALA A 39 21.23 -5.96 -14.17
CA ALA A 39 22.70 -5.91 -14.08
C ALA A 39 23.29 -6.96 -13.13
N ARG A 40 22.50 -7.49 -12.20
CA ARG A 40 22.90 -8.56 -11.27
C ARG A 40 22.52 -9.96 -11.74
N GLY A 41 21.91 -10.07 -12.92
CA GLY A 41 21.41 -11.34 -13.42
C GLY A 41 20.26 -11.92 -12.57
N GLU A 42 19.53 -11.05 -11.85
CA GLU A 42 18.37 -11.46 -11.07
C GLU A 42 17.21 -11.82 -12.02
N GLY A 43 16.38 -12.77 -11.60
CA GLY A 43 15.17 -13.16 -12.32
C GLY A 43 14.10 -13.65 -11.35
N PHE A 44 12.85 -13.63 -11.79
CA PHE A 44 11.70 -14.08 -11.00
C PHE A 44 10.90 -15.11 -11.77
N ASP A 45 10.43 -16.13 -11.07
CA ASP A 45 9.56 -17.18 -11.61
C ASP A 45 8.09 -16.74 -11.62
N ALA A 46 7.72 -15.78 -10.74
CA ALA A 46 6.40 -15.19 -10.70
C ALA A 46 6.47 -13.73 -10.23
N VAL A 47 5.55 -12.92 -10.75
CA VAL A 47 5.33 -11.53 -10.37
C VAL A 47 3.87 -11.39 -9.95
N VAL A 48 3.64 -11.00 -8.70
CA VAL A 48 2.30 -10.81 -8.14
C VAL A 48 2.14 -9.32 -7.79
N VAL A 49 0.99 -8.74 -8.11
CA VAL A 49 0.71 -7.33 -7.82
C VAL A 49 -0.59 -7.19 -7.08
N GLY A 50 -0.68 -6.21 -6.19
CA GLY A 50 -1.96 -5.79 -5.64
C GLY A 50 -2.83 -5.07 -6.70
N PRO A 51 -4.12 -4.81 -6.41
CA PRO A 51 -5.10 -4.36 -7.40
C PRO A 51 -4.93 -2.89 -7.85
N ARG A 52 -4.14 -2.10 -7.12
CA ARG A 52 -3.96 -0.69 -7.45
C ARG A 52 -3.14 -0.52 -8.73
N ARG A 53 -3.52 0.45 -9.57
CA ARG A 53 -2.81 0.74 -10.82
C ARG A 53 -1.32 1.03 -10.60
N ARG A 54 -0.96 1.73 -9.51
CA ARG A 54 0.43 2.00 -9.15
C ARG A 54 1.23 0.73 -8.84
N HIS A 55 0.58 -0.36 -8.37
CA HIS A 55 1.24 -1.66 -8.16
C HIS A 55 1.60 -2.29 -9.51
N ALA A 56 0.60 -2.44 -10.39
CA ALA A 56 0.80 -3.00 -11.72
C ALA A 56 1.81 -2.19 -12.53
N HIS A 57 1.66 -0.86 -12.58
CA HIS A 57 2.56 0.02 -13.32
C HIS A 57 4.02 -0.03 -12.79
N THR A 58 4.22 -0.17 -11.47
CA THR A 58 5.57 -0.39 -10.93
C THR A 58 6.18 -1.68 -11.47
N ALA A 59 5.43 -2.79 -11.43
CA ALA A 59 5.89 -4.07 -11.93
C ALA A 59 6.18 -4.04 -13.43
N GLU A 60 5.30 -3.43 -14.23
CA GLU A 60 5.47 -3.26 -15.68
C GLU A 60 6.78 -2.55 -16.02
N VAL A 61 7.04 -1.39 -15.40
CA VAL A 61 8.26 -0.60 -15.65
C VAL A 61 9.51 -1.34 -15.19
N VAL A 62 9.45 -2.09 -14.09
CA VAL A 62 10.57 -2.95 -13.64
C VAL A 62 10.86 -4.02 -14.68
N LEU A 63 9.81 -4.68 -15.21
CA LEU A 63 9.93 -5.77 -16.16
C LEU A 63 10.38 -5.32 -17.56
N GLU A 64 10.20 -4.06 -17.95
CA GLU A 64 10.75 -3.50 -19.20
C GLU A 64 12.28 -3.70 -19.30
N ALA A 65 12.99 -3.59 -18.19
CA ALA A 65 14.45 -3.75 -18.16
C ALA A 65 14.91 -5.15 -17.75
N LEU A 66 14.09 -5.83 -16.93
CA LEU A 66 14.45 -7.14 -16.36
C LEU A 66 13.95 -8.30 -17.22
N GLY A 67 12.81 -8.14 -17.89
CA GLY A 67 12.06 -9.26 -18.46
C GLY A 67 11.37 -10.10 -17.39
N GLY A 68 10.75 -11.20 -17.79
CA GLY A 68 10.12 -12.13 -16.87
C GLY A 68 8.65 -12.41 -17.17
N PRO A 69 7.95 -13.11 -16.26
CA PRO A 69 6.54 -13.45 -16.44
C PRO A 69 5.64 -12.21 -16.32
N ALA A 70 4.50 -12.25 -17.00
CA ALA A 70 3.47 -11.24 -16.85
C ALA A 70 2.96 -11.18 -15.39
N PRO A 71 2.71 -9.98 -14.83
CA PRO A 71 2.17 -9.84 -13.49
C PRO A 71 0.77 -10.46 -13.37
N SER A 72 0.52 -11.16 -12.26
CA SER A 72 -0.82 -11.60 -11.86
C SER A 72 -1.33 -10.74 -10.72
N THR A 73 -2.60 -10.34 -10.78
CA THR A 73 -3.22 -9.50 -9.73
C THR A 73 -3.81 -10.37 -8.63
N LEU A 74 -3.59 -9.98 -7.38
CA LEU A 74 -4.17 -10.58 -6.21
C LEU A 74 -4.88 -9.49 -5.38
N GLU A 75 -6.21 -9.52 -5.35
CA GLU A 75 -7.05 -8.49 -4.71
C GLU A 75 -6.78 -8.37 -3.20
N GLU A 76 -6.43 -9.46 -2.56
CA GLU A 76 -6.12 -9.53 -1.14
C GLU A 76 -4.87 -8.71 -0.75
N LEU A 77 -4.06 -8.30 -1.73
CA LEU A 77 -2.90 -7.42 -1.53
C LEU A 77 -3.25 -5.92 -1.65
N ASP A 78 -4.55 -5.57 -1.58
CA ASP A 78 -4.94 -4.16 -1.55
C ASP A 78 -4.49 -3.48 -0.26
N GLU A 79 -4.28 -2.17 -0.37
CA GLU A 79 -3.93 -1.30 0.75
C GLU A 79 -5.05 -1.26 1.80
N TYR A 80 -4.72 -0.87 3.03
CA TYR A 80 -5.75 -0.61 4.03
C TYR A 80 -6.63 0.58 3.61
N PRO A 81 -7.91 0.59 3.99
CA PRO A 81 -8.86 1.61 3.58
C PRO A 81 -8.69 2.89 4.42
N ALA A 82 -7.67 3.69 4.10
CA ALA A 82 -7.25 4.86 4.89
C ALA A 82 -8.37 5.87 5.13
N GLU A 83 -9.16 6.15 4.11
CA GLU A 83 -10.26 7.12 4.17
C GLU A 83 -11.39 6.62 5.07
N GLU A 84 -11.79 5.35 4.91
CA GLU A 84 -12.82 4.74 5.75
C GLU A 84 -12.37 4.61 7.21
N VAL A 85 -11.11 4.24 7.44
CA VAL A 85 -10.53 4.18 8.79
C VAL A 85 -10.54 5.56 9.45
N LEU A 86 -10.11 6.61 8.73
CA LEU A 86 -10.13 7.97 9.26
C LEU A 86 -11.56 8.42 9.54
N THR A 87 -12.46 8.27 8.57
CA THR A 87 -13.83 8.77 8.66
C THR A 87 -14.62 8.07 9.77
N SER A 88 -14.53 6.75 9.86
CA SER A 88 -15.26 5.97 10.89
C SER A 88 -14.78 6.26 12.32
N ARG A 89 -13.52 6.68 12.48
CA ARG A 89 -12.91 6.88 13.80
C ARG A 89 -12.80 8.33 14.24
N LEU A 90 -12.98 9.29 13.32
CA LEU A 90 -12.70 10.70 13.59
C LEU A 90 -13.52 11.23 14.78
N SER A 91 -14.82 10.96 14.84
CA SER A 91 -15.68 11.47 15.94
C SER A 91 -15.23 10.95 17.30
N SER A 92 -15.08 9.63 17.45
CA SER A 92 -14.64 9.02 18.71
C SER A 92 -13.20 9.42 19.09
N LEU A 93 -12.34 9.63 18.10
CA LEU A 93 -10.97 10.12 18.32
C LEU A 93 -10.98 11.55 18.87
N LEU A 94 -11.79 12.44 18.32
CA LEU A 94 -11.89 13.83 18.81
C LEU A 94 -12.53 13.94 20.19
N GLU A 95 -13.48 13.05 20.52
CA GLU A 95 -14.04 12.94 21.87
C GLU A 95 -12.97 12.49 22.89
N ALA A 96 -12.17 11.50 22.53
CA ALA A 96 -11.09 10.99 23.39
C ALA A 96 -9.87 11.92 23.47
N ARG A 97 -9.65 12.72 22.42
CA ARG A 97 -8.50 13.61 22.25
C ARG A 97 -8.93 15.01 21.81
N PRO A 98 -9.48 15.83 22.74
CA PRO A 98 -9.93 17.19 22.42
C PRO A 98 -8.83 18.12 21.89
N ASP A 99 -7.55 17.80 22.17
CA ASP A 99 -6.38 18.49 21.66
C ASP A 99 -6.23 18.38 20.11
N LEU A 100 -6.89 17.41 19.48
CA LEU A 100 -6.92 17.24 18.02
C LEU A 100 -8.04 18.04 17.32
N VAL A 101 -8.98 18.61 18.06
CA VAL A 101 -10.09 19.39 17.46
C VAL A 101 -9.60 20.56 16.60
N PRO A 102 -8.62 21.39 17.01
CA PRO A 102 -8.10 22.43 16.13
C PRO A 102 -7.54 21.90 14.82
N LEU A 103 -6.93 20.70 14.85
CA LEU A 103 -6.38 20.05 13.67
C LEU A 103 -7.48 19.57 12.73
N SER A 104 -8.60 19.06 13.26
CA SER A 104 -9.73 18.60 12.43
C SER A 104 -10.39 19.75 11.67
N LEU A 105 -10.35 20.97 12.20
CA LEU A 105 -10.87 22.16 11.50
C LEU A 105 -10.07 22.50 10.25
N GLU A 106 -8.78 22.16 10.22
CA GLU A 106 -7.91 22.39 9.05
C GLU A 106 -8.28 21.47 7.85
N LEU A 107 -9.02 20.38 8.07
CA LEU A 107 -9.47 19.49 6.99
C LEU A 107 -10.36 20.21 5.96
N ALA A 108 -11.17 21.18 6.41
CA ALA A 108 -12.03 21.99 5.57
C ALA A 108 -11.37 23.32 5.13
N GLY A 109 -10.15 23.59 5.60
CA GLY A 109 -9.44 24.83 5.34
C GLY A 109 -9.00 24.98 3.87
N PRO A 110 -8.83 26.22 3.38
CA PRO A 110 -8.42 26.49 2.00
C PRO A 110 -6.93 26.20 1.75
N ASP A 111 -6.11 26.15 2.78
CA ASP A 111 -4.67 25.93 2.67
C ASP A 111 -4.38 24.43 2.46
N HIS A 112 -3.92 24.08 1.26
CA HIS A 112 -3.60 22.71 0.89
C HIS A 112 -2.49 22.06 1.74
N GLN A 113 -1.48 22.85 2.16
CA GLN A 113 -0.37 22.32 2.97
C GLN A 113 -0.83 22.00 4.39
N ARG A 114 -1.60 22.91 5.00
CA ARG A 114 -2.18 22.71 6.34
C ARG A 114 -3.15 21.54 6.33
N ARG A 115 -4.03 21.46 5.33
CA ARG A 115 -4.95 20.35 5.15
C ARG A 115 -4.20 19.01 5.00
N GLY A 116 -3.20 18.94 4.15
CA GLY A 116 -2.38 17.73 3.97
C GLY A 116 -1.72 17.27 5.27
N ARG A 117 -1.15 18.22 6.03
CA ARG A 117 -0.58 17.94 7.35
C ARG A 117 -1.62 17.47 8.37
N ALA A 118 -2.81 18.07 8.35
CA ALA A 118 -3.91 17.68 9.23
C ALA A 118 -4.38 16.25 8.93
N VAL A 119 -4.54 15.91 7.63
CA VAL A 119 -4.88 14.55 7.20
C VAL A 119 -3.82 13.55 7.69
N ASP A 120 -2.53 13.82 7.47
CA ASP A 120 -1.44 12.91 7.89
C ASP A 120 -1.45 12.67 9.40
N LEU A 121 -1.57 13.72 10.19
CA LEU A 121 -1.55 13.61 11.65
C LEU A 121 -2.81 12.91 12.20
N LEU A 122 -4.00 13.26 11.71
CA LEU A 122 -5.24 12.64 12.14
C LEU A 122 -5.33 11.18 11.68
N LEU A 123 -4.89 10.87 10.46
CA LEU A 123 -4.83 9.50 9.97
C LEU A 123 -3.88 8.64 10.82
N ARG A 124 -2.74 9.18 11.22
CA ARG A 124 -1.79 8.48 12.09
C ARG A 124 -2.40 8.12 13.44
N GLU A 125 -3.14 9.02 14.06
CA GLU A 125 -3.83 8.76 15.31
C GLU A 125 -5.02 7.79 15.11
N ALA A 126 -5.77 7.92 14.03
CA ALA A 126 -6.85 6.99 13.67
C ALA A 126 -6.33 5.58 13.41
N LEU A 127 -5.20 5.44 12.72
CA LEU A 127 -4.55 4.15 12.50
C LEU A 127 -4.05 3.52 13.80
N ARG A 128 -3.51 4.33 14.71
CA ARG A 128 -3.11 3.87 16.03
C ARG A 128 -4.30 3.30 16.81
N ASP A 129 -5.40 4.02 16.82
CA ASP A 129 -6.65 3.59 17.45
C ASP A 129 -7.19 2.32 16.76
N TRP A 130 -7.17 2.25 15.44
CA TRP A 130 -7.58 1.11 14.64
C TRP A 130 -6.80 -0.17 14.94
N ILE A 131 -5.49 -0.06 15.15
CA ILE A 131 -4.61 -1.18 15.49
C ILE A 131 -4.86 -1.67 16.92
N LEU A 132 -5.12 -0.76 17.85
CA LEU A 132 -5.18 -1.05 19.27
C LEU A 132 -6.56 -1.46 19.77
N ARG A 133 -7.63 -1.08 19.07
CA ARG A 133 -8.99 -1.46 19.45
C ARG A 133 -9.42 -2.76 18.77
N GLU A 134 -9.93 -3.67 19.55
CA GLU A 134 -10.71 -4.81 19.07
C GLU A 134 -12.15 -4.35 18.79
N ASP A 135 -12.34 -3.60 17.71
CA ASP A 135 -13.66 -3.14 17.30
C ASP A 135 -14.30 -4.17 16.38
N THR A 136 -15.45 -4.69 16.80
CA THR A 136 -16.20 -5.72 16.07
C THR A 136 -17.43 -5.17 15.34
N SER A 137 -17.73 -3.88 15.48
CA SER A 137 -18.96 -3.27 14.92
C SER A 137 -18.98 -3.26 13.39
N GLU A 138 -17.80 -3.15 12.76
CA GLU A 138 -17.61 -3.23 11.31
C GLU A 138 -16.48 -4.23 11.00
N ALA A 139 -16.78 -5.50 11.12
CA ALA A 139 -15.79 -6.59 11.04
C ALA A 139 -14.89 -6.52 9.78
N HIS A 140 -15.44 -6.08 8.64
CA HIS A 140 -14.69 -5.95 7.38
C HIS A 140 -13.68 -4.80 7.38
N LEU A 141 -13.88 -3.76 8.21
CA LEU A 141 -12.96 -2.64 8.40
C LEU A 141 -12.04 -2.81 9.61
N SER A 142 -12.03 -3.97 10.27
CA SER A 142 -11.18 -4.21 11.41
C SER A 142 -9.72 -4.45 11.02
N TRP A 143 -8.80 -4.05 11.90
CA TRP A 143 -7.38 -4.36 11.76
C TRP A 143 -7.13 -5.88 11.67
N GLN A 144 -7.88 -6.66 12.42
CA GLN A 144 -7.78 -8.12 12.40
C GLN A 144 -8.15 -8.69 11.03
N SER A 145 -9.24 -8.21 10.42
CA SER A 145 -9.68 -8.62 9.09
C SER A 145 -8.63 -8.26 8.02
N PHE A 146 -8.07 -7.04 8.07
CA PHE A 146 -6.98 -6.62 7.19
C PHE A 146 -5.76 -7.54 7.32
N ARG A 147 -5.32 -7.81 8.55
CA ARG A 147 -4.19 -8.72 8.80
C ARG A 147 -4.43 -10.14 8.29
N GLN A 148 -5.63 -10.68 8.52
CA GLN A 148 -5.99 -12.01 8.06
C GLN A 148 -5.98 -12.09 6.54
N ARG A 149 -6.52 -11.07 5.85
CA ARG A 149 -6.50 -10.95 4.40
C ARG A 149 -5.08 -10.99 3.84
N VAL A 150 -4.21 -10.12 4.34
CA VAL A 150 -2.81 -10.05 3.89
C VAL A 150 -2.03 -11.32 4.22
N ALA A 151 -2.18 -11.85 5.43
CA ALA A 151 -1.52 -13.09 5.82
C ALA A 151 -1.98 -14.29 4.98
N GLY A 152 -3.28 -14.36 4.67
CA GLY A 152 -3.83 -15.35 3.77
C GLY A 152 -3.26 -15.27 2.35
N ALA A 153 -3.17 -14.04 1.81
CA ALA A 153 -2.54 -13.79 0.50
C ALA A 153 -1.09 -14.25 0.44
N LEU A 154 -0.28 -13.86 1.43
CA LEU A 154 1.13 -14.28 1.49
C LEU A 154 1.26 -15.79 1.67
N GLY A 155 0.39 -16.41 2.47
CA GLY A 155 0.31 -17.85 2.64
C GLY A 155 0.00 -18.56 1.32
N ALA A 156 -0.99 -18.07 0.57
CA ALA A 156 -1.37 -18.62 -0.74
C ALA A 156 -0.22 -18.52 -1.75
N ILE A 157 0.45 -17.36 -1.84
CA ILE A 157 1.61 -17.17 -2.72
C ILE A 157 2.73 -18.16 -2.39
N THR A 158 3.06 -18.30 -1.11
CA THR A 158 4.16 -19.20 -0.69
C THR A 158 3.86 -20.68 -0.90
N GLN A 159 2.57 -21.07 -0.89
CA GLN A 159 2.14 -22.44 -1.14
C GLN A 159 2.03 -22.76 -2.64
N SER A 160 1.45 -21.85 -3.45
CA SER A 160 1.22 -22.06 -4.87
C SER A 160 2.50 -22.06 -5.68
N GLU A 161 3.49 -21.27 -5.32
CA GLU A 161 4.71 -21.09 -6.10
C GLU A 161 5.77 -22.17 -5.85
N GLY A 162 5.61 -23.00 -4.84
CA GLY A 162 6.44 -24.16 -4.59
C GLY A 162 7.86 -23.86 -4.08
N ARG A 163 8.65 -24.94 -3.89
CA ARG A 163 10.02 -24.83 -3.38
C ARG A 163 11.00 -24.39 -4.48
N GLY A 164 11.93 -23.51 -4.09
CA GLY A 164 13.03 -23.09 -4.96
C GLY A 164 12.72 -21.92 -5.88
N ARG A 165 11.46 -21.46 -5.95
CA ARG A 165 11.05 -20.34 -6.79
C ARG A 165 11.37 -18.98 -6.17
N ARG A 166 11.56 -18.00 -7.03
CA ARG A 166 11.77 -16.60 -6.68
C ARG A 166 10.54 -15.80 -7.12
N VAL A 167 9.83 -15.26 -6.16
CA VAL A 167 8.60 -14.50 -6.40
C VAL A 167 8.80 -13.06 -5.96
N VAL A 168 8.39 -12.12 -6.79
CA VAL A 168 8.30 -10.71 -6.40
C VAL A 168 6.83 -10.30 -6.26
N VAL A 169 6.53 -9.61 -5.17
CA VAL A 169 5.20 -9.05 -4.89
C VAL A 169 5.32 -7.54 -4.83
N VAL A 170 4.53 -6.83 -5.65
CA VAL A 170 4.47 -5.38 -5.63
C VAL A 170 3.13 -4.94 -5.04
N SER A 171 3.17 -4.23 -3.92
CA SER A 171 1.98 -3.75 -3.23
C SER A 171 2.27 -2.43 -2.50
N SER A 172 1.41 -2.03 -1.58
CA SER A 172 1.61 -0.91 -0.66
C SER A 172 2.35 -1.35 0.60
N ALA A 173 2.96 -0.41 1.30
CA ALA A 173 3.56 -0.62 2.61
C ALA A 173 2.69 0.08 3.66
N GLY A 174 1.46 -0.39 3.80
CA GLY A 174 0.53 0.04 4.83
C GLY A 174 0.63 -0.79 6.09
#